data_df5d3328a03f22c099de89161e43cc65
#
_entry.id   df5d3328a03f22c099de89161e43cc65
#
_cell.length_a   1.000
_cell.length_b   1.000
_cell.length_c   1.000
_cell.angle_alpha   90.00
_cell.angle_beta   90.00
_cell.angle_gamma   90.00
#
_symmetry.space_group_name_H-M   'P 1'
#
loop_
_entity.id
_entity.type
_entity.pdbx_description
1 polymer ?
#
loop_
_entity_poly.entity_id
_entity_poly.type
_entity_poly.pdbx_seq_one_letter_code
_entity_poly.pdbx_strand_id
1 'polypeptide(L)'
;MRRILVSAGLMGAVLTVAFVVVQLSGGFARQPEPVTVADASWHGRYDGSRCTRQNTTPSPTPSPTQTAAPAATTSAAPAATATVVAPPPAKSDPAPSGYGVPSGVTLKSVKDVTADQAGQVLDALNVSGTITVTAPDVTIKRSKFTGTGQDWAVHTSGNGSVRIEDSTFSGDYQSEAISYHNWSATRIDLSGMSNDGAKLGNNVSLTDSWIHDFKPADGAHSDGVQLVEDVGNIVIKNNKIDLGTKVGNAAIFLSPDIGAERPSAGPISIDGNTLGGGGYTLYSVNGRDGATLQSVAITNNKFVRNALYGPVYASEFVAKTVSGNTYTDGTALKMPS
;
A
#
# COMPACT_ATOMS: atom_id res chain seq x y z
N MET A 1 44.93 -48.61 25.90
CA MET A 1 43.74 -47.89 25.40
C MET A 1 43.85 -46.43 25.82
N ARG A 2 44.31 -45.57 24.91
CA ARG A 2 44.44 -44.12 25.16
C ARG A 2 43.53 -43.40 24.12
N ARG A 3 42.59 -42.60 24.63
CA ARG A 3 41.75 -41.71 23.80
C ARG A 3 42.53 -40.42 23.51
N ILE A 4 42.65 -40.09 22.24
CA ILE A 4 43.20 -38.82 21.77
C ILE A 4 42.00 -37.92 21.44
N LEU A 5 41.89 -36.75 22.12
CA LEU A 5 41.02 -35.64 21.76
C LEU A 5 41.76 -34.79 20.73
N VAL A 6 41.15 -34.54 19.58
CA VAL A 6 41.59 -33.52 18.62
C VAL A 6 40.63 -32.38 18.70
N SER A 7 41.16 -31.22 19.12
CA SER A 7 40.46 -29.91 19.12
C SER A 7 40.74 -29.25 17.78
N ALA A 8 39.70 -28.96 16.99
CA ALA A 8 39.79 -28.14 15.77
C ALA A 8 39.33 -26.72 16.09
N GLY A 9 40.25 -25.78 16.04
CA GLY A 9 39.96 -24.35 16.12
C GLY A 9 39.52 -23.82 14.78
N LEU A 10 38.41 -23.12 14.77
CA LEU A 10 37.87 -22.44 13.59
C LEU A 10 38.34 -20.94 13.62
N MET A 11 39.24 -20.59 12.71
CA MET A 11 39.62 -19.20 12.45
C MET A 11 38.58 -18.59 11.50
N GLY A 12 37.87 -17.55 11.97
CA GLY A 12 37.01 -16.73 11.13
C GLY A 12 37.81 -15.71 10.31
N ALA A 13 37.70 -15.80 9.00
CA ALA A 13 38.22 -14.77 8.10
C ALA A 13 37.15 -13.69 7.87
N VAL A 14 37.46 -12.46 8.26
CA VAL A 14 36.64 -11.28 7.95
C VAL A 14 37.03 -10.80 6.55
N LEU A 15 36.11 -10.89 5.60
CA LEU A 15 36.30 -10.37 4.24
C LEU A 15 35.75 -8.95 4.19
N THR A 16 36.63 -7.94 4.12
CA THR A 16 36.28 -6.55 3.92
C THR A 16 36.21 -6.29 2.41
N VAL A 17 35.02 -6.05 1.88
CA VAL A 17 34.82 -5.65 0.47
C VAL A 17 34.78 -4.13 0.42
N ALA A 18 35.75 -3.53 -0.22
CA ALA A 18 35.79 -2.10 -0.52
C ALA A 18 35.10 -1.84 -1.86
N PHE A 19 34.05 -1.02 -1.85
CA PHE A 19 33.42 -0.53 -3.08
C PHE A 19 34.14 0.72 -3.57
N VAL A 20 34.69 0.65 -4.79
CA VAL A 20 35.21 1.80 -5.53
C VAL A 20 34.06 2.39 -6.36
N VAL A 21 33.65 3.61 -6.06
CA VAL A 21 32.70 4.37 -6.87
C VAL A 21 33.49 5.14 -7.93
N VAL A 22 33.32 4.80 -9.20
CA VAL A 22 33.81 5.58 -10.34
C VAL A 22 32.71 6.54 -10.79
N GLN A 23 32.91 7.83 -10.56
CA GLN A 23 32.08 8.88 -11.17
C GLN A 23 32.53 9.14 -12.61
N LEU A 24 31.68 8.90 -13.58
CA LEU A 24 31.83 9.37 -14.94
C LEU A 24 30.95 10.61 -15.15
N SER A 25 31.58 11.78 -15.21
CA SER A 25 30.97 13.05 -15.60
C SER A 25 30.85 13.12 -17.11
N GLY A 26 29.65 13.05 -17.66
CA GLY A 26 29.35 13.32 -19.06
C GLY A 26 28.06 14.16 -19.15
N GLY A 27 28.21 15.48 -19.39
CA GLY A 27 27.10 16.40 -19.51
C GLY A 27 26.37 16.24 -20.83
N PHE A 28 25.03 16.06 -20.74
CA PHE A 28 24.09 16.38 -21.81
C PHE A 28 23.03 17.30 -21.23
N ALA A 29 22.80 18.44 -21.89
CA ALA A 29 21.74 19.37 -21.55
C ALA A 29 20.38 18.68 -21.77
N ARG A 30 19.62 18.46 -20.69
CA ARG A 30 18.24 17.97 -20.75
C ARG A 30 17.28 19.16 -20.85
N GLN A 31 16.33 19.05 -21.77
CA GLN A 31 15.11 19.87 -21.73
C GLN A 31 14.33 19.58 -20.44
N PRO A 32 13.58 20.54 -19.89
CA PRO A 32 12.76 20.29 -18.73
C PRO A 32 11.64 19.31 -19.09
N GLU A 33 11.73 18.11 -18.57
CA GLU A 33 10.65 17.13 -18.62
C GLU A 33 9.51 17.60 -17.69
N PRO A 34 8.25 17.27 -18.01
CA PRO A 34 7.14 17.56 -17.11
C PRO A 34 7.39 16.84 -15.79
N VAL A 35 7.19 17.54 -14.69
CA VAL A 35 7.32 17.01 -13.33
C VAL A 35 6.37 15.83 -13.18
N THR A 36 6.89 14.64 -13.38
CA THR A 36 6.18 13.40 -13.01
C THR A 36 6.29 13.27 -11.49
N VAL A 37 5.18 13.43 -10.79
CA VAL A 37 5.05 13.17 -9.34
C VAL A 37 5.17 11.66 -9.02
N ALA A 38 5.73 10.90 -9.92
CA ALA A 38 6.05 9.50 -9.77
C ALA A 38 7.56 9.26 -9.85
N ASP A 39 8.35 10.07 -9.15
CA ASP A 39 9.69 9.62 -8.78
C ASP A 39 9.56 8.80 -7.50
N ALA A 40 9.12 7.55 -7.70
CA ALA A 40 9.08 6.55 -6.65
C ALA A 40 10.50 6.10 -6.29
N SER A 41 11.33 7.04 -5.83
CA SER A 41 12.58 6.71 -5.17
C SER A 41 12.28 6.21 -3.74
N TRP A 42 11.60 5.08 -3.68
CA TRP A 42 11.40 4.36 -2.43
C TRP A 42 12.70 3.65 -2.08
N HIS A 43 13.61 4.33 -1.36
CA HIS A 43 14.80 3.75 -0.77
C HIS A 43 14.56 3.40 0.71
N GLY A 44 13.48 2.69 1.02
CA GLY A 44 13.30 2.03 2.28
C GLY A 44 13.98 0.66 2.24
N ARG A 45 15.06 0.44 2.96
CA ARG A 45 15.48 -0.92 3.27
C ARG A 45 14.45 -1.51 4.20
N TYR A 46 13.71 -2.50 3.73
CA TYR A 46 12.80 -3.24 4.55
C TYR A 46 13.63 -4.24 5.37
N ASP A 47 13.84 -3.97 6.65
CA ASP A 47 14.48 -4.90 7.60
C ASP A 47 13.45 -5.71 8.41
N GLY A 48 12.19 -5.71 7.98
CA GLY A 48 11.10 -6.42 8.66
C GLY A 48 10.61 -5.73 9.94
N SER A 49 11.14 -4.60 10.34
CA SER A 49 10.82 -4.03 11.64
C SER A 49 10.42 -2.55 11.67
N ARG A 50 10.65 -1.73 10.65
CA ARG A 50 10.17 -0.33 10.63
C ARG A 50 10.32 0.38 9.27
N CYS A 51 9.27 1.08 8.83
CA CYS A 51 9.40 2.22 7.94
C CYS A 51 9.92 3.43 8.73
N THR A 52 11.21 3.64 8.78
CA THR A 52 11.77 4.85 9.41
C THR A 52 11.83 5.98 8.40
N ARG A 53 11.07 7.03 8.67
CA ARG A 53 11.12 8.30 7.95
C ARG A 53 12.51 8.92 8.14
N GLN A 54 13.34 8.99 7.10
CA GLN A 54 14.48 9.88 7.10
C GLN A 54 14.03 11.29 6.68
N ASN A 55 13.90 12.17 7.66
CA ASN A 55 13.67 13.60 7.45
C ASN A 55 15.02 14.24 7.04
N THR A 56 15.32 14.28 5.75
CA THR A 56 16.42 15.10 5.23
C THR A 56 15.85 16.44 4.79
N THR A 57 16.02 17.45 5.64
CA THR A 57 15.76 18.86 5.31
C THR A 57 16.73 19.29 4.20
N PRO A 58 16.29 19.75 3.03
CA PRO A 58 17.21 20.33 2.06
C PRO A 58 17.73 21.66 2.56
N SER A 59 19.05 21.81 2.53
CA SER A 59 19.74 23.08 2.83
C SER A 59 19.40 24.11 1.75
N PRO A 60 19.11 25.38 2.11
CA PRO A 60 18.75 26.38 1.11
C PRO A 60 19.96 26.79 0.28
N THR A 61 19.83 26.67 -1.03
CA THR A 61 20.77 27.22 -2.01
C THR A 61 20.59 28.74 -2.09
N PRO A 62 21.64 29.56 -2.10
CA PRO A 62 21.51 31.00 -2.16
C PRO A 62 21.00 31.44 -3.53
N SER A 63 19.95 32.28 -3.50
CA SER A 63 19.33 32.91 -4.66
C SER A 63 20.21 34.07 -5.19
N PRO A 64 20.31 34.26 -6.51
CA PRO A 64 21.04 35.42 -7.08
C PRO A 64 20.25 36.72 -6.86
N THR A 65 20.97 37.76 -6.43
CA THR A 65 20.50 39.11 -6.21
C THR A 65 19.99 39.74 -7.52
N GLN A 66 18.68 40.01 -7.62
CA GLN A 66 18.15 40.86 -8.65
C GLN A 66 18.08 42.33 -8.21
N THR A 67 18.61 43.17 -9.04
CA THR A 67 18.61 44.61 -8.91
C THR A 67 17.23 45.20 -9.17
N ALA A 68 16.69 46.00 -8.27
CA ALA A 68 15.36 46.59 -8.34
C ALA A 68 15.30 47.73 -9.36
N ALA A 69 14.24 47.77 -10.16
CA ALA A 69 13.78 48.93 -10.92
C ALA A 69 12.63 49.63 -10.20
N PRO A 70 12.46 50.96 -10.35
CA PRO A 70 11.65 51.77 -9.44
C PRO A 70 10.12 51.60 -9.64
N ALA A 71 9.40 51.69 -8.51
CA ALA A 71 7.98 51.48 -8.36
C ALA A 71 7.12 52.62 -8.98
N ALA A 72 6.08 52.23 -9.66
CA ALA A 72 4.93 53.09 -9.97
C ALA A 72 3.85 52.88 -8.90
N THR A 73 3.49 53.95 -8.22
CA THR A 73 2.41 54.01 -7.20
C THR A 73 1.05 54.05 -7.89
N THR A 74 0.22 53.02 -7.72
CA THR A 74 -1.22 53.08 -7.92
C THR A 74 -1.93 52.64 -6.65
N SER A 75 -2.71 53.57 -6.09
CA SER A 75 -3.59 53.36 -4.94
C SER A 75 -4.73 52.41 -5.31
N ALA A 76 -4.82 51.27 -4.64
CA ALA A 76 -5.97 50.37 -4.75
C ALA A 76 -6.78 50.42 -3.44
N ALA A 77 -8.09 50.50 -3.60
CA ALA A 77 -9.07 50.49 -2.52
C ALA A 77 -9.09 49.12 -1.78
N PRO A 78 -9.49 49.08 -0.50
CA PRO A 78 -9.46 47.83 0.27
C PRO A 78 -10.51 46.84 -0.24
N ALA A 79 -10.05 45.66 -0.62
CA ALA A 79 -10.93 44.52 -0.98
C ALA A 79 -11.52 43.93 0.32
N ALA A 80 -12.85 43.77 0.32
CA ALA A 80 -13.54 43.07 1.39
C ALA A 80 -13.10 41.61 1.49
N THR A 81 -12.60 41.23 2.65
CA THR A 81 -12.20 39.85 2.96
C THR A 81 -13.44 38.98 3.09
N ALA A 82 -13.75 38.18 2.06
CA ALA A 82 -14.76 37.13 2.17
C ALA A 82 -14.23 36.02 3.05
N THR A 83 -14.81 35.82 4.20
CA THR A 83 -14.54 34.68 5.08
C THR A 83 -15.07 33.42 4.38
N VAL A 84 -14.17 32.60 3.82
CA VAL A 84 -14.51 31.27 3.29
C VAL A 84 -14.80 30.38 4.49
N VAL A 85 -16.08 30.14 4.77
CA VAL A 85 -16.51 29.11 5.71
C VAL A 85 -16.22 27.77 5.05
N ALA A 86 -15.33 26.97 5.64
CA ALA A 86 -15.07 25.62 5.19
C ALA A 86 -16.37 24.80 5.21
N PRO A 87 -16.69 24.03 4.17
CA PRO A 87 -17.85 23.16 4.19
C PRO A 87 -17.73 22.16 5.36
N PRO A 88 -18.83 21.81 6.04
CA PRO A 88 -18.82 20.81 7.09
C PRO A 88 -18.28 19.48 6.52
N PRO A 89 -17.56 18.68 7.33
CA PRO A 89 -17.05 17.38 6.89
C PRO A 89 -18.22 16.54 6.37
N ALA A 90 -18.05 16.01 5.16
CA ALA A 90 -19.03 15.11 4.56
C ALA A 90 -19.27 13.95 5.53
N LYS A 91 -20.52 13.70 5.88
CA LYS A 91 -20.89 12.50 6.63
C LYS A 91 -20.52 11.32 5.73
N SER A 92 -19.67 10.41 6.23
CA SER A 92 -19.44 9.14 5.57
C SER A 92 -20.79 8.43 5.41
N ASP A 93 -21.12 8.03 4.20
CA ASP A 93 -22.30 7.22 3.96
C ASP A 93 -22.20 5.94 4.82
N PRO A 94 -23.31 5.47 5.40
CA PRO A 94 -23.29 4.21 6.13
C PRO A 94 -22.82 3.11 5.18
N ALA A 95 -21.94 2.21 5.67
CA ALA A 95 -21.43 1.09 4.90
C ALA A 95 -22.58 0.37 4.19
N PRO A 96 -22.48 0.07 2.89
CA PRO A 96 -23.47 -0.73 2.21
C PRO A 96 -23.66 -2.05 2.99
N SER A 97 -24.90 -2.50 3.14
CA SER A 97 -25.18 -3.76 3.84
C SER A 97 -24.38 -4.90 3.19
N GLY A 98 -23.57 -5.60 3.97
CA GLY A 98 -22.76 -6.74 3.52
C GLY A 98 -21.25 -6.62 3.73
N TYR A 99 -20.75 -5.49 4.23
CA TYR A 99 -19.34 -5.31 4.58
C TYR A 99 -19.16 -4.99 6.08
N GLY A 100 -18.04 -5.40 6.64
CA GLY A 100 -17.67 -5.10 8.01
C GLY A 100 -18.46 -5.87 9.06
N VAL A 101 -18.38 -5.41 10.29
CA VAL A 101 -19.07 -6.03 11.43
C VAL A 101 -20.57 -5.90 11.26
N PRO A 102 -21.32 -7.02 11.27
CA PRO A 102 -22.78 -6.99 11.19
C PRO A 102 -23.42 -6.19 12.31
N SER A 103 -24.55 -5.55 12.04
CA SER A 103 -25.31 -4.82 13.05
C SER A 103 -25.75 -5.75 14.21
N GLY A 104 -25.75 -5.23 15.42
CA GLY A 104 -26.20 -5.98 16.63
C GLY A 104 -25.13 -6.87 17.26
N VAL A 105 -23.92 -6.95 16.69
CA VAL A 105 -22.82 -7.67 17.33
C VAL A 105 -22.29 -6.89 18.53
N THR A 106 -22.27 -7.51 19.72
CA THR A 106 -21.64 -6.94 20.91
C THR A 106 -20.16 -7.28 20.91
N LEU A 107 -19.30 -6.26 20.88
CA LEU A 107 -17.85 -6.41 20.79
C LEU A 107 -17.20 -6.42 22.18
N LYS A 108 -16.23 -7.31 22.39
CA LYS A 108 -15.38 -7.35 23.59
C LYS A 108 -14.09 -6.55 23.32
N SER A 109 -13.81 -5.53 24.14
CA SER A 109 -12.58 -4.75 24.01
C SER A 109 -11.34 -5.56 24.40
N VAL A 110 -10.32 -5.50 23.53
CA VAL A 110 -8.99 -6.05 23.73
C VAL A 110 -7.95 -5.07 23.20
N LYS A 111 -6.70 -5.19 23.65
CA LYS A 111 -5.59 -4.40 23.10
C LYS A 111 -4.81 -5.24 22.10
N ASP A 112 -3.77 -5.91 22.55
CA ASP A 112 -2.94 -6.78 21.73
C ASP A 112 -3.34 -8.24 21.96
N VAL A 113 -3.31 -9.04 20.90
CA VAL A 113 -3.62 -10.47 20.95
C VAL A 113 -2.58 -11.24 20.19
N THR A 114 -2.02 -12.31 20.78
CA THR A 114 -1.24 -13.30 20.04
C THR A 114 -2.11 -14.53 19.80
N ALA A 115 -2.33 -14.87 18.54
CA ALA A 115 -3.02 -16.07 18.12
C ALA A 115 -2.00 -17.16 17.82
N ASP A 116 -1.73 -18.02 18.80
CA ASP A 116 -0.67 -19.02 18.80
C ASP A 116 -1.18 -20.47 18.78
N GLN A 117 -2.50 -20.66 18.66
CA GLN A 117 -3.12 -21.99 18.60
C GLN A 117 -3.71 -22.24 17.21
N ALA A 118 -3.37 -23.35 16.60
CA ALA A 118 -3.91 -23.75 15.31
C ALA A 118 -5.44 -23.83 15.33
N GLY A 119 -6.09 -23.25 14.33
CA GLY A 119 -7.56 -23.19 14.25
C GLY A 119 -8.22 -22.26 15.25
N GLN A 120 -7.48 -21.42 15.97
CA GLN A 120 -8.03 -20.46 16.93
C GLN A 120 -9.07 -19.54 16.29
N VAL A 121 -10.17 -19.30 16.98
CA VAL A 121 -11.22 -18.37 16.53
C VAL A 121 -11.25 -17.14 17.43
N LEU A 122 -11.02 -15.98 16.86
CA LEU A 122 -11.16 -14.67 17.49
C LEU A 122 -12.43 -14.02 16.96
N ASP A 123 -13.44 -13.87 17.79
CA ASP A 123 -14.78 -13.49 17.38
C ASP A 123 -15.31 -12.31 18.21
N ALA A 124 -15.95 -11.36 17.54
CA ALA A 124 -16.63 -10.21 18.13
C ALA A 124 -15.70 -9.37 19.05
N LEU A 125 -14.50 -9.03 18.56
CA LEU A 125 -13.53 -8.22 19.30
C LEU A 125 -13.56 -6.76 18.83
N ASN A 126 -13.34 -5.82 19.77
CA ASN A 126 -12.93 -4.45 19.48
C ASN A 126 -11.45 -4.32 19.84
N VAL A 127 -10.60 -4.31 18.82
CA VAL A 127 -9.14 -4.37 18.95
C VAL A 127 -8.57 -2.96 18.84
N SER A 128 -7.89 -2.48 19.86
CA SER A 128 -7.20 -1.18 19.88
C SER A 128 -5.69 -1.29 19.70
N GLY A 129 -5.15 -2.49 19.58
CA GLY A 129 -3.75 -2.80 19.34
C GLY A 129 -3.58 -3.62 18.07
N THR A 130 -2.71 -4.64 18.13
CA THR A 130 -2.38 -5.55 17.02
C THR A 130 -2.79 -6.99 17.36
N ILE A 131 -3.33 -7.72 16.38
CA ILE A 131 -3.41 -9.18 16.42
C ILE A 131 -2.22 -9.77 15.69
N THR A 132 -1.31 -10.43 16.41
CA THR A 132 -0.19 -11.18 15.82
C THR A 132 -0.58 -12.64 15.71
N VAL A 133 -0.55 -13.17 14.48
CA VAL A 133 -0.92 -14.56 14.18
C VAL A 133 0.33 -15.38 13.93
N THR A 134 0.62 -16.33 14.82
CA THR A 134 1.81 -17.20 14.73
C THR A 134 1.45 -18.66 14.44
N ALA A 135 0.17 -19.01 14.59
CA ALA A 135 -0.34 -20.36 14.33
C ALA A 135 -1.11 -20.45 13.00
N PRO A 136 -1.17 -21.62 12.37
CA PRO A 136 -1.95 -21.82 11.15
C PRO A 136 -3.46 -21.83 11.41
N ASP A 137 -4.24 -21.51 10.35
CA ASP A 137 -5.69 -21.64 10.28
C ASP A 137 -6.49 -20.82 11.32
N VAL A 138 -5.93 -19.70 11.78
CA VAL A 138 -6.63 -18.78 12.67
C VAL A 138 -7.79 -18.11 11.91
N THR A 139 -8.92 -17.93 12.58
CA THR A 139 -10.06 -17.17 12.06
C THR A 139 -10.33 -15.95 12.94
N ILE A 140 -10.36 -14.78 12.32
CA ILE A 140 -10.84 -13.52 12.92
C ILE A 140 -12.16 -13.17 12.25
N LYS A 141 -13.21 -12.98 13.04
CA LYS A 141 -14.51 -12.64 12.47
C LYS A 141 -15.30 -11.65 13.30
N ARG A 142 -16.19 -10.90 12.65
CA ARG A 142 -17.10 -9.93 13.26
C ARG A 142 -16.39 -9.00 14.26
N SER A 143 -15.13 -8.62 13.92
CA SER A 143 -14.27 -7.87 14.82
C SER A 143 -13.98 -6.49 14.24
N LYS A 144 -13.82 -5.51 15.13
CA LYS A 144 -13.52 -4.13 14.77
C LYS A 144 -12.11 -3.77 15.23
N PHE A 145 -11.34 -3.15 14.32
CA PHE A 145 -10.00 -2.66 14.58
C PHE A 145 -10.01 -1.13 14.62
N THR A 146 -9.61 -0.56 15.76
CA THR A 146 -9.66 0.88 16.05
C THR A 146 -8.32 1.41 16.56
N GLY A 147 -7.24 0.63 16.41
CA GLY A 147 -5.89 1.02 16.83
C GLY A 147 -5.38 2.24 16.06
N THR A 148 -4.48 2.99 16.68
CA THR A 148 -3.79 4.14 16.06
C THR A 148 -2.34 4.15 16.49
N GLY A 149 -1.44 4.33 15.52
CA GLY A 149 0.00 4.42 15.78
C GLY A 149 0.72 3.09 15.94
N GLN A 150 0.04 1.94 15.82
CA GLN A 150 0.67 0.63 15.63
C GLN A 150 1.10 0.47 14.17
N ASP A 151 2.07 -0.41 13.91
CA ASP A 151 2.48 -0.71 12.54
C ASP A 151 1.34 -1.40 11.77
N TRP A 152 0.62 -2.35 12.40
CA TRP A 152 -0.44 -3.16 11.79
C TRP A 152 -1.64 -3.39 12.71
N ALA A 153 -2.81 -3.66 12.11
CA ALA A 153 -3.95 -4.22 12.84
C ALA A 153 -3.84 -5.74 12.95
N VAL A 154 -3.49 -6.41 11.84
CA VAL A 154 -3.28 -7.87 11.77
C VAL A 154 -1.96 -8.16 11.09
N HIS A 155 -1.12 -8.95 11.73
CA HIS A 155 0.17 -9.37 11.23
C HIS A 155 0.35 -10.88 11.36
N THR A 156 0.69 -11.55 10.27
CA THR A 156 1.07 -12.97 10.26
C THR A 156 2.58 -13.12 10.41
N SER A 157 3.04 -14.09 11.19
CA SER A 157 4.46 -14.35 11.42
C SER A 157 4.75 -15.85 11.44
N GLY A 158 5.93 -16.24 10.99
CA GLY A 158 6.33 -17.64 10.92
C GLY A 158 5.39 -18.48 10.06
N ASN A 159 4.78 -19.52 10.65
CA ASN A 159 3.82 -20.39 9.98
C ASN A 159 2.36 -19.91 10.13
N GLY A 160 2.16 -18.70 10.63
CA GLY A 160 0.83 -18.14 10.83
C GLY A 160 0.06 -18.00 9.54
N SER A 161 -1.22 -18.35 9.60
CA SER A 161 -2.19 -18.06 8.54
C SER A 161 -3.52 -17.64 9.12
N VAL A 162 -4.21 -16.70 8.45
CA VAL A 162 -5.43 -16.11 8.99
C VAL A 162 -6.52 -15.94 7.94
N ARG A 163 -7.76 -16.24 8.33
CA ARG A 163 -8.97 -15.86 7.62
C ARG A 163 -9.67 -14.75 8.39
N ILE A 164 -9.95 -13.64 7.71
CA ILE A 164 -10.63 -12.46 8.27
C ILE A 164 -11.98 -12.32 7.59
N GLU A 165 -13.05 -12.33 8.37
CA GLU A 165 -14.42 -12.30 7.86
C GLU A 165 -15.26 -11.24 8.56
N ASP A 166 -16.16 -10.57 7.83
CA ASP A 166 -17.18 -9.68 8.39
C ASP A 166 -16.63 -8.68 9.42
N SER A 167 -15.45 -8.10 9.13
CA SER A 167 -14.70 -7.29 10.10
C SER A 167 -14.44 -5.87 9.58
N THR A 168 -14.39 -4.89 10.49
CA THR A 168 -14.21 -3.47 10.18
C THR A 168 -12.85 -2.98 10.65
N PHE A 169 -12.12 -2.33 9.75
CA PHE A 169 -10.87 -1.63 10.00
C PHE A 169 -11.10 -0.12 9.87
N SER A 170 -11.09 0.58 10.98
CA SER A 170 -11.32 2.03 11.04
C SER A 170 -10.25 2.75 11.88
N GLY A 171 -9.16 2.06 12.17
CA GLY A 171 -7.98 2.61 12.82
C GLY A 171 -7.06 3.35 11.85
N ASP A 172 -5.94 3.82 12.36
CA ASP A 172 -4.88 4.47 11.58
C ASP A 172 -3.54 3.82 11.93
N TYR A 173 -3.02 3.01 11.02
CA TYR A 173 -1.82 2.21 11.19
C TYR A 173 -0.66 2.82 10.41
N GLN A 174 0.56 2.76 11.00
CA GLN A 174 1.74 3.45 10.44
C GLN A 174 2.25 2.82 9.15
N SER A 175 1.98 1.54 8.92
CA SER A 175 2.37 0.83 7.71
C SER A 175 1.13 0.42 6.91
N GLU A 176 0.39 -0.57 7.37
CA GLU A 176 -0.84 -1.06 6.74
C GLU A 176 -1.78 -1.71 7.76
N ALA A 177 -3.06 -1.89 7.40
CA ALA A 177 -3.97 -2.59 8.30
C ALA A 177 -3.74 -4.11 8.32
N ILE A 178 -3.49 -4.74 7.15
CA ILE A 178 -3.26 -6.19 7.03
C ILE A 178 -1.92 -6.44 6.39
N SER A 179 -1.03 -7.16 7.09
CA SER A 179 0.37 -7.32 6.72
C SER A 179 0.69 -8.68 6.12
N TYR A 180 1.28 -8.65 4.97
CA TYR A 180 2.06 -9.59 4.16
C TYR A 180 1.41 -10.93 3.80
N HIS A 181 1.78 -12.06 4.43
CA HIS A 181 1.63 -13.39 3.87
C HIS A 181 0.47 -14.17 4.50
N ASN A 182 -0.04 -15.17 3.78
CA ASN A 182 -0.92 -16.21 4.30
C ASN A 182 -2.18 -15.66 4.99
N TRP A 183 -2.83 -14.66 4.36
CA TRP A 183 -4.09 -14.16 4.82
C TRP A 183 -5.17 -14.21 3.74
N SER A 184 -6.39 -14.40 4.17
CA SER A 184 -7.57 -14.18 3.34
C SER A 184 -8.54 -13.24 4.06
N ALA A 185 -9.11 -12.29 3.32
CA ALA A 185 -10.12 -11.38 3.85
C ALA A 185 -11.34 -11.39 2.96
N THR A 186 -12.52 -11.49 3.57
CA THR A 186 -13.80 -11.45 2.86
C THR A 186 -14.82 -10.63 3.63
N ARG A 187 -15.59 -9.82 2.93
CA ARG A 187 -16.60 -8.92 3.47
C ARG A 187 -16.05 -7.99 4.57
N ILE A 188 -14.81 -7.54 4.40
CA ILE A 188 -14.27 -6.52 5.29
C ILE A 188 -14.66 -5.11 4.80
N ASP A 189 -14.73 -4.20 5.76
CA ASP A 189 -14.87 -2.76 5.59
C ASP A 189 -13.59 -2.11 6.12
N LEU A 190 -12.79 -1.49 5.23
CA LEU A 190 -11.52 -0.89 5.60
C LEU A 190 -11.50 0.57 5.14
N SER A 191 -11.34 1.49 6.08
CA SER A 191 -11.43 2.92 5.79
C SER A 191 -10.56 3.81 6.66
N GLY A 192 -10.33 5.03 6.19
CA GLY A 192 -9.68 6.09 6.97
C GLY A 192 -8.17 5.98 7.11
N MET A 193 -7.52 5.08 6.37
CA MET A 193 -6.07 4.85 6.44
C MET A 193 -5.27 6.07 5.97
N SER A 194 -4.18 6.37 6.68
CA SER A 194 -3.20 7.39 6.27
C SER A 194 -2.05 6.81 5.44
N ASN A 195 -1.83 5.49 5.51
CA ASN A 195 -0.89 4.71 4.72
C ASN A 195 -1.64 3.60 3.97
N ASP A 196 -1.04 2.41 3.79
CA ASP A 196 -1.65 1.37 2.97
C ASP A 196 -2.80 0.63 3.66
N GLY A 197 -3.73 0.11 2.86
CA GLY A 197 -4.78 -0.76 3.37
C GLY A 197 -4.26 -2.16 3.69
N ALA A 198 -3.60 -2.82 2.73
CA ALA A 198 -3.02 -4.14 2.94
C ALA A 198 -1.80 -4.39 2.06
N LYS A 199 -0.84 -5.19 2.56
CA LYS A 199 0.27 -5.72 1.77
C LYS A 199 -0.08 -7.09 1.18
N LEU A 200 0.31 -7.26 -0.08
CA LEU A 200 0.09 -8.49 -0.84
C LEU A 200 1.35 -9.35 -0.79
N GLY A 201 1.37 -10.26 0.16
CA GLY A 201 2.41 -11.28 0.27
C GLY A 201 2.07 -12.57 -0.45
N ASN A 202 2.69 -13.70 -0.07
CA ASN A 202 2.36 -15.02 -0.60
C ASN A 202 1.02 -15.53 -0.05
N ASN A 203 0.23 -16.22 -0.89
CA ASN A 203 -1.03 -16.86 -0.51
C ASN A 203 -2.04 -15.88 0.08
N VAL A 204 -2.34 -14.84 -0.68
CA VAL A 204 -3.24 -13.76 -0.25
C VAL A 204 -4.52 -13.76 -1.07
N SER A 205 -5.66 -13.59 -0.39
CA SER A 205 -6.96 -13.44 -1.03
C SER A 205 -7.76 -12.31 -0.40
N LEU A 206 -8.21 -11.37 -1.22
CA LEU A 206 -9.13 -10.30 -0.84
C LEU A 206 -10.39 -10.41 -1.71
N THR A 207 -11.53 -10.69 -1.10
CA THR A 207 -12.77 -10.90 -1.85
C THR A 207 -13.96 -10.18 -1.23
N ASP A 208 -14.91 -9.76 -2.07
CA ASP A 208 -16.20 -9.22 -1.65
C ASP A 208 -16.09 -8.13 -0.55
N SER A 209 -15.09 -7.28 -0.64
CA SER A 209 -14.70 -6.34 0.41
C SER A 209 -14.76 -4.88 -0.06
N TRP A 210 -14.81 -3.95 0.89
CA TRP A 210 -14.85 -2.52 0.62
C TRP A 210 -13.68 -1.81 1.29
N ILE A 211 -12.82 -1.18 0.48
CA ILE A 211 -11.67 -0.35 0.91
C ILE A 211 -11.91 1.07 0.40
N HIS A 212 -11.93 2.06 1.31
CA HIS A 212 -12.41 3.39 0.94
C HIS A 212 -12.00 4.52 1.90
N ASP A 213 -12.31 5.76 1.50
CA ASP A 213 -12.20 6.97 2.33
C ASP A 213 -10.84 7.15 2.99
N PHE A 214 -9.76 6.94 2.23
CA PHE A 214 -8.40 7.12 2.72
C PHE A 214 -8.12 8.59 3.06
N LYS A 215 -7.25 8.81 4.02
CA LYS A 215 -6.79 10.12 4.49
C LYS A 215 -5.26 10.14 4.51
N PRO A 216 -4.59 10.13 3.35
CA PRO A 216 -3.15 10.02 3.28
C PRO A 216 -2.45 11.05 4.16
N ALA A 217 -1.44 10.62 4.92
CA ALA A 217 -0.54 11.52 5.60
C ALA A 217 0.28 12.31 4.59
N ASP A 218 0.80 13.48 4.99
CA ASP A 218 1.63 14.30 4.14
C ASP A 218 2.83 13.51 3.59
N GLY A 219 2.92 13.41 2.27
CA GLY A 219 3.97 12.67 1.57
C GLY A 219 3.83 11.15 1.62
N ALA A 220 2.71 10.60 2.10
CA ALA A 220 2.45 9.17 2.05
C ALA A 220 2.05 8.73 0.63
N HIS A 221 2.52 7.55 0.23
CA HIS A 221 2.10 6.87 -1.00
C HIS A 221 1.06 5.80 -0.66
N SER A 222 -0.10 6.23 -0.15
CA SER A 222 -1.12 5.32 0.35
C SER A 222 -1.77 4.53 -0.78
N ASP A 223 -1.72 3.21 -0.69
CA ASP A 223 -2.33 2.28 -1.62
C ASP A 223 -3.46 1.48 -0.98
N GLY A 224 -4.52 1.22 -1.73
CA GLY A 224 -5.58 0.31 -1.24
C GLY A 224 -5.00 -1.05 -0.92
N VAL A 225 -4.28 -1.63 -1.86
CA VAL A 225 -3.44 -2.82 -1.68
C VAL A 225 -2.13 -2.68 -2.45
N GLN A 226 -1.02 -3.14 -1.85
CA GLN A 226 0.31 -2.95 -2.41
C GLN A 226 1.13 -4.25 -2.42
N LEU A 227 1.74 -4.55 -3.58
CA LEU A 227 2.76 -5.59 -3.75
C LEU A 227 4.09 -4.94 -4.01
N VAL A 228 5.10 -5.28 -3.20
CA VAL A 228 6.47 -4.76 -3.33
C VAL A 228 7.55 -5.85 -3.28
N GLU A 229 7.16 -7.11 -3.12
CA GLU A 229 8.07 -8.26 -3.03
C GLU A 229 7.87 -9.25 -4.17
N ASP A 230 8.77 -10.21 -4.29
CA ASP A 230 8.70 -11.35 -5.19
C ASP A 230 7.78 -12.46 -4.63
N VAL A 231 6.50 -12.22 -4.64
CA VAL A 231 5.47 -13.06 -4.01
C VAL A 231 4.43 -13.54 -5.01
N GLY A 232 3.59 -14.47 -4.63
CA GLY A 232 2.60 -15.01 -5.55
C GLY A 232 1.42 -15.72 -4.89
N ASN A 233 0.54 -16.25 -5.74
CA ASN A 233 -0.74 -16.82 -5.36
C ASN A 233 -1.66 -15.77 -4.73
N ILE A 234 -1.90 -14.68 -5.50
CA ILE A 234 -2.67 -13.52 -5.06
C ILE A 234 -3.98 -13.45 -5.82
N VAL A 235 -5.09 -13.31 -5.08
CA VAL A 235 -6.45 -13.15 -5.63
C VAL A 235 -7.09 -11.89 -5.06
N ILE A 236 -7.49 -10.97 -5.95
CA ILE A 236 -8.24 -9.75 -5.63
C ILE A 236 -9.52 -9.79 -6.45
N LYS A 237 -10.67 -10.14 -5.81
CA LYS A 237 -11.89 -10.43 -6.57
C LYS A 237 -13.14 -9.81 -5.96
N ASN A 238 -14.00 -9.24 -6.83
CA ASN A 238 -15.31 -8.69 -6.47
C ASN A 238 -15.27 -7.60 -5.39
N ASN A 239 -14.17 -6.88 -5.25
CA ASN A 239 -14.05 -5.83 -4.25
C ASN A 239 -14.50 -4.48 -4.79
N LYS A 240 -14.84 -3.57 -3.87
CA LYS A 240 -14.89 -2.14 -4.13
C LYS A 240 -13.67 -1.51 -3.44
N ILE A 241 -12.69 -1.06 -4.23
CA ILE A 241 -11.49 -0.37 -3.75
C ILE A 241 -11.50 1.02 -4.38
N ASP A 242 -11.98 2.01 -3.64
CA ASP A 242 -12.08 3.40 -4.10
C ASP A 242 -11.61 4.34 -2.98
N LEU A 243 -10.38 4.80 -3.09
CA LEU A 243 -9.72 5.60 -2.05
C LEU A 243 -10.33 7.00 -1.90
N GLY A 244 -11.12 7.43 -2.88
CA GLY A 244 -11.67 8.78 -2.99
C GLY A 244 -11.14 9.53 -4.21
N THR A 245 -11.77 10.64 -4.56
CA THR A 245 -11.42 11.41 -5.77
C THR A 245 -10.03 12.02 -5.66
N LYS A 246 -9.08 11.52 -6.46
CA LYS A 246 -7.66 11.93 -6.49
C LYS A 246 -6.95 11.74 -5.15
N VAL A 247 -7.38 10.76 -4.38
CA VAL A 247 -6.83 10.44 -3.06
C VAL A 247 -5.95 9.20 -3.14
N GLY A 248 -4.80 9.24 -2.47
CA GLY A 248 -3.83 8.14 -2.42
C GLY A 248 -2.95 8.03 -3.66
N ASN A 249 -2.12 6.99 -3.69
CA ASN A 249 -1.24 6.67 -4.82
C ASN A 249 -1.95 5.73 -5.80
N ALA A 250 -2.49 4.58 -5.34
CA ALA A 250 -3.24 3.65 -6.17
C ALA A 250 -4.29 2.84 -5.41
N ALA A 251 -5.40 2.46 -6.05
CA ALA A 251 -6.27 1.43 -5.50
C ALA A 251 -5.54 0.08 -5.43
N ILE A 252 -4.77 -0.25 -6.48
CA ILE A 252 -3.91 -1.44 -6.54
C ILE A 252 -2.55 -1.05 -7.10
N PHE A 253 -1.50 -1.31 -6.33
CA PHE A 253 -0.11 -1.09 -6.73
C PHE A 253 0.64 -2.43 -6.79
N LEU A 254 1.09 -2.82 -7.98
CA LEU A 254 1.92 -4.01 -8.20
C LEU A 254 3.27 -3.60 -8.76
N SER A 255 4.33 -3.76 -7.96
CA SER A 255 5.73 -3.62 -8.37
C SER A 255 6.63 -4.47 -7.48
N PRO A 256 7.26 -5.53 -7.96
CA PRO A 256 8.14 -6.40 -7.15
C PRO A 256 9.53 -5.79 -6.97
N ASP A 257 9.63 -4.67 -6.27
CA ASP A 257 10.87 -3.90 -6.09
C ASP A 257 11.81 -4.45 -5.02
N ILE A 258 11.29 -5.29 -4.12
CA ILE A 258 12.03 -5.83 -2.98
C ILE A 258 12.18 -7.33 -3.16
N GLY A 259 13.34 -7.89 -2.84
CA GLY A 259 13.58 -9.32 -2.94
C GLY A 259 14.29 -9.76 -4.22
N ALA A 260 15.25 -8.96 -4.69
CA ALA A 260 16.01 -9.19 -5.93
C ALA A 260 16.64 -10.60 -6.09
N GLU A 261 16.67 -11.42 -5.07
CA GLU A 261 17.10 -12.81 -5.13
C GLU A 261 16.11 -13.73 -5.88
N ARG A 262 14.85 -13.27 -6.02
CA ARG A 262 13.79 -14.00 -6.76
C ARG A 262 13.05 -13.01 -7.67
N PRO A 263 13.54 -12.81 -8.86
CA PRO A 263 13.09 -11.72 -9.73
C PRO A 263 11.71 -11.95 -10.35
N SER A 264 10.77 -12.58 -9.67
CA SER A 264 9.43 -12.78 -10.21
C SER A 264 8.34 -12.87 -9.15
N ALA A 265 7.24 -12.13 -9.37
CA ALA A 265 6.02 -12.17 -8.57
C ALA A 265 4.84 -12.67 -9.41
N GLY A 266 4.04 -13.57 -8.87
CA GLY A 266 2.85 -14.14 -9.50
C GLY A 266 2.66 -15.64 -9.19
N PRO A 267 1.52 -16.24 -9.57
CA PRO A 267 0.40 -15.66 -10.31
C PRO A 267 -0.43 -14.65 -9.49
N ILE A 268 -1.00 -13.67 -10.19
CA ILE A 268 -1.83 -12.61 -9.61
C ILE A 268 -3.13 -12.51 -10.43
N SER A 269 -4.28 -12.56 -9.76
CA SER A 269 -5.59 -12.40 -10.38
C SER A 269 -6.33 -11.19 -9.81
N ILE A 270 -6.72 -10.27 -10.67
CA ILE A 270 -7.54 -9.08 -10.36
C ILE A 270 -8.80 -9.16 -11.20
N ASP A 271 -9.92 -9.64 -10.61
CA ASP A 271 -11.14 -9.98 -11.36
C ASP A 271 -12.39 -9.37 -10.74
N GLY A 272 -13.20 -8.71 -11.55
CA GLY A 272 -14.55 -8.27 -11.17
C GLY A 272 -14.61 -7.13 -10.15
N ASN A 273 -13.52 -6.41 -9.90
CA ASN A 273 -13.47 -5.34 -8.90
C ASN A 273 -14.03 -4.02 -9.45
N THR A 274 -14.49 -3.15 -8.54
CA THR A 274 -14.70 -1.72 -8.81
C THR A 274 -13.53 -0.95 -8.21
N LEU A 275 -12.76 -0.24 -9.04
CA LEU A 275 -11.50 0.40 -8.67
C LEU A 275 -11.56 1.90 -8.90
N GLY A 276 -11.08 2.70 -7.94
CA GLY A 276 -11.11 4.16 -8.02
C GLY A 276 -10.07 4.85 -7.13
N GLY A 277 -9.89 6.15 -7.35
CA GLY A 277 -8.91 6.98 -6.64
C GLY A 277 -7.50 6.84 -7.18
N GLY A 278 -6.56 7.38 -6.42
CA GLY A 278 -5.13 7.34 -6.73
C GLY A 278 -4.63 8.43 -7.66
N GLY A 279 -3.31 8.50 -7.81
CA GLY A 279 -2.64 9.15 -8.93
C GLY A 279 -3.01 8.43 -10.22
N TYR A 280 -2.68 7.16 -10.32
CA TYR A 280 -3.34 6.19 -11.20
C TYR A 280 -4.06 5.15 -10.34
N THR A 281 -5.20 4.67 -10.83
CA THR A 281 -5.99 3.69 -10.05
C THR A 281 -5.29 2.33 -9.96
N LEU A 282 -4.58 1.93 -11.02
CA LEU A 282 -3.86 0.67 -11.10
C LEU A 282 -2.43 0.87 -11.62
N TYR A 283 -1.45 0.36 -10.87
CA TYR A 283 -0.10 0.11 -11.33
C TYR A 283 0.11 -1.40 -11.47
N SER A 284 0.67 -1.83 -12.58
CA SER A 284 1.13 -3.19 -12.84
C SER A 284 2.41 -3.10 -13.66
N VAL A 285 3.55 -3.02 -12.97
CA VAL A 285 4.85 -2.73 -13.55
C VAL A 285 5.90 -3.70 -13.03
N ASN A 286 6.91 -3.98 -13.85
CA ASN A 286 8.09 -4.71 -13.36
C ASN A 286 8.82 -3.87 -12.31
N GLY A 287 9.46 -4.56 -11.38
CA GLY A 287 10.33 -3.95 -10.40
C GLY A 287 11.69 -3.58 -10.96
N ARG A 288 12.55 -3.06 -10.09
CA ARG A 288 13.94 -2.73 -10.40
C ARG A 288 14.81 -3.99 -10.40
N ASP A 289 16.03 -3.84 -10.91
CA ASP A 289 17.08 -4.88 -10.86
C ASP A 289 16.67 -6.24 -11.45
N GLY A 290 15.75 -6.23 -12.41
CA GLY A 290 15.28 -7.42 -13.10
C GLY A 290 14.12 -8.15 -12.43
N ALA A 291 13.57 -7.64 -11.34
CA ALA A 291 12.35 -8.17 -10.77
C ALA A 291 11.16 -8.02 -11.73
N THR A 292 10.38 -9.07 -11.93
CA THR A 292 9.31 -9.10 -12.94
C THR A 292 7.98 -9.55 -12.37
N LEU A 293 6.88 -8.98 -12.90
CA LEU A 293 5.55 -9.52 -12.71
C LEU A 293 5.30 -10.67 -13.70
N GLN A 294 4.82 -11.80 -13.21
CA GLN A 294 4.51 -12.97 -14.02
C GLN A 294 3.06 -13.42 -13.82
N SER A 295 2.44 -13.84 -14.92
CA SER A 295 1.08 -14.41 -14.89
C SER A 295 0.04 -13.50 -14.23
N VAL A 296 0.11 -12.18 -14.48
CA VAL A 296 -0.90 -11.21 -14.02
C VAL A 296 -2.11 -11.26 -14.95
N ALA A 297 -3.29 -11.46 -14.37
CA ALA A 297 -4.58 -11.39 -15.06
C ALA A 297 -5.41 -10.22 -14.50
N ILE A 298 -5.86 -9.32 -15.36
CA ILE A 298 -6.68 -8.15 -15.01
C ILE A 298 -7.94 -8.22 -15.85
N THR A 299 -9.03 -8.72 -15.25
CA THR A 299 -10.23 -9.07 -15.98
C THR A 299 -11.52 -8.53 -15.34
N ASN A 300 -12.47 -8.12 -16.17
CA ASN A 300 -13.83 -7.75 -15.77
C ASN A 300 -13.92 -6.62 -14.71
N ASN A 301 -12.89 -5.81 -14.54
CA ASN A 301 -12.89 -4.74 -13.54
C ASN A 301 -13.62 -3.50 -14.08
N LYS A 302 -14.22 -2.74 -13.16
CA LYS A 302 -14.89 -1.46 -13.44
C LYS A 302 -14.09 -0.34 -12.83
N PHE A 303 -13.66 0.62 -13.63
CA PHE A 303 -12.87 1.76 -13.17
C PHE A 303 -13.74 3.00 -12.97
N VAL A 304 -13.59 3.64 -11.82
CA VAL A 304 -14.20 4.95 -11.55
C VAL A 304 -13.36 6.04 -12.21
N ARG A 305 -14.01 7.10 -12.75
CA ARG A 305 -13.29 8.21 -13.40
C ARG A 305 -12.90 9.28 -12.37
N ASN A 306 -12.16 8.91 -11.33
CA ASN A 306 -11.83 9.81 -10.23
C ASN A 306 -10.34 9.81 -9.85
N ALA A 307 -9.50 9.11 -10.59
CA ALA A 307 -8.05 9.19 -10.45
C ALA A 307 -7.49 10.53 -10.96
N LEU A 308 -6.33 10.95 -10.46
CA LEU A 308 -5.69 12.22 -10.82
C LEU A 308 -5.19 12.22 -12.26
N TYR A 309 -4.50 11.15 -12.68
CA TYR A 309 -3.85 11.05 -14.00
C TYR A 309 -4.56 10.06 -14.93
N GLY A 310 -5.23 9.04 -14.39
CA GLY A 310 -5.95 8.07 -15.19
C GLY A 310 -6.17 6.71 -14.51
N PRO A 311 -6.89 5.81 -15.20
CA PRO A 311 -7.25 4.53 -14.62
C PRO A 311 -6.07 3.56 -14.48
N VAL A 312 -5.07 3.64 -15.37
CA VAL A 312 -3.94 2.70 -15.40
C VAL A 312 -2.66 3.44 -15.75
N TYR A 313 -1.60 3.18 -15.01
CA TYR A 313 -0.27 3.64 -15.38
C TYR A 313 0.22 2.89 -16.61
N ALA A 314 0.43 3.60 -17.71
CA ALA A 314 0.67 3.00 -19.02
C ALA A 314 2.14 2.68 -19.32
N SER A 315 3.08 3.43 -18.69
CA SER A 315 4.50 3.16 -18.84
C SER A 315 4.87 1.85 -18.18
N GLU A 316 5.55 0.97 -18.94
CA GLU A 316 6.03 -0.32 -18.42
C GLU A 316 4.91 -1.26 -17.89
N PHE A 317 3.69 -1.07 -18.38
CA PHE A 317 2.56 -1.90 -17.98
C PHE A 317 2.79 -3.38 -18.31
N VAL A 318 2.53 -4.24 -17.34
CA VAL A 318 2.71 -5.69 -17.46
C VAL A 318 1.43 -6.41 -17.09
N ALA A 319 0.88 -7.18 -18.02
CA ALA A 319 -0.16 -8.16 -17.74
C ALA A 319 -0.15 -9.25 -18.81
N LYS A 320 -0.38 -10.51 -18.43
CA LYS A 320 -0.49 -11.65 -19.34
C LYS A 320 -1.89 -11.75 -19.95
N THR A 321 -2.91 -11.43 -19.18
CA THR A 321 -4.31 -11.51 -19.60
C THR A 321 -5.02 -10.22 -19.23
N VAL A 322 -5.62 -9.58 -20.22
CA VAL A 322 -6.42 -8.37 -20.04
C VAL A 322 -7.70 -8.48 -20.84
N SER A 323 -8.87 -8.48 -20.18
CA SER A 323 -10.14 -8.55 -20.86
C SER A 323 -11.31 -8.04 -20.01
N GLY A 324 -12.38 -7.58 -20.65
CA GLY A 324 -13.64 -7.23 -19.99
C GLY A 324 -13.58 -5.99 -19.07
N ASN A 325 -12.47 -5.25 -19.04
CA ASN A 325 -12.35 -4.07 -18.19
C ASN A 325 -13.12 -2.89 -18.81
N THR A 326 -13.89 -2.20 -17.99
CA THR A 326 -14.74 -1.08 -18.41
C THR A 326 -14.63 0.06 -17.41
N TYR A 327 -15.16 1.21 -17.76
CA TYR A 327 -15.53 2.21 -16.76
C TYR A 327 -16.87 1.83 -16.08
N THR A 328 -17.17 2.44 -14.95
CA THR A 328 -18.44 2.22 -14.22
C THR A 328 -19.68 2.61 -15.02
N ASP A 329 -19.54 3.49 -16.02
CA ASP A 329 -20.60 3.87 -16.96
C ASP A 329 -20.82 2.82 -18.09
N GLY A 330 -20.07 1.72 -18.06
CA GLY A 330 -20.15 0.64 -19.08
C GLY A 330 -19.32 0.89 -20.33
N THR A 331 -18.69 2.06 -20.49
CA THR A 331 -17.80 2.31 -21.64
C THR A 331 -16.54 1.47 -21.54
N ALA A 332 -16.06 0.97 -22.68
CA ALA A 332 -14.85 0.14 -22.73
C ALA A 332 -13.63 0.92 -22.25
N LEU A 333 -12.82 0.32 -21.40
CA LEU A 333 -11.52 0.84 -21.01
C LEU A 333 -10.45 0.27 -21.94
N LYS A 334 -9.75 1.17 -22.62
CA LYS A 334 -8.55 0.78 -23.38
C LYS A 334 -7.39 0.62 -22.39
N MET A 335 -7.06 -0.62 -22.09
CA MET A 335 -5.88 -0.95 -21.30
C MET A 335 -4.61 -0.74 -22.10
N PRO A 336 -3.47 -0.42 -21.47
CA PRO A 336 -2.17 -0.44 -22.12
C PRO A 336 -1.85 -1.83 -22.68
N SER A 337 -1.04 -1.90 -23.71
CA SER A 337 -0.61 -3.15 -24.40
C SER A 337 0.87 -3.38 -24.19
#